data_2adbc8187d4d4e4d3d58a4093ca93811
#
_entry.id   2adbc8187d4d4e4d3d58a4093ca93811
#
_cell.length_a   1.000
_cell.length_b   1.000
_cell.length_c   1.000
_cell.angle_alpha   90.00
_cell.angle_beta   90.00
_cell.angle_gamma   90.00
#
_symmetry.space_group_name_H-M   'P 1'
#
loop_
_entity.id
_entity.type
_entity.pdbx_description
1 polymer ?
#
loop_
_entity_poly.entity_id
_entity_poly.type
_entity_poly.pdbx_seq_one_letter_code
_entity_poly.pdbx_strand_id
1 'polypeptide(L)'
;MACFWKGIRASLSKDDKNKLGITDNTIPDLIKTLKNNNTLDINVLWQNKTLTKKELDENFTHIRDYPIDSYKNGYLCSTCDPFLILLCNTLNVNIKHEYLGNIILYSTESVNTYIFKSNRGHFTYHTKM
;
A
#
# COMPACT_ATOMS: atom_id res chain seq x y z
N MET A 1 -6.65 -14.84 6.39
CA MET A 1 -5.63 -14.22 7.25
C MET A 1 -5.33 -12.81 6.75
N ALA A 2 -5.13 -11.87 7.65
CA ALA A 2 -4.99 -10.45 7.31
C ALA A 2 -3.53 -9.97 7.31
N CYS A 3 -2.59 -10.80 6.85
CA CYS A 3 -1.14 -10.50 6.92
C CYS A 3 -0.77 -9.21 6.20
N PHE A 4 -1.32 -8.98 5.02
CA PHE A 4 -1.06 -7.75 4.25
C PHE A 4 -1.45 -6.51 5.07
N TRP A 5 -2.69 -6.49 5.57
CA TRP A 5 -3.21 -5.35 6.31
C TRP A 5 -2.52 -5.15 7.65
N LYS A 6 -2.18 -6.25 8.32
CA LYS A 6 -1.40 -6.19 9.57
C LYS A 6 -0.01 -5.62 9.32
N GLY A 7 0.64 -6.00 8.23
CA GLY A 7 1.93 -5.46 7.84
C GLY A 7 1.87 -3.96 7.55
N ILE A 8 0.87 -3.53 6.78
CA ILE A 8 0.66 -2.11 6.51
C ILE A 8 0.43 -1.34 7.82
N ARG A 9 -0.47 -1.83 8.67
CA ARG A 9 -0.77 -1.18 9.95
C ARG A 9 0.50 -1.04 10.82
N ALA A 10 1.32 -2.08 10.87
CA ALA A 10 2.56 -2.08 11.65
C ALA A 10 3.58 -1.05 11.13
N SER A 11 3.55 -0.72 9.84
CA SER A 11 4.48 0.24 9.24
C SER A 11 4.14 1.70 9.52
N LEU A 12 2.89 1.98 9.91
CA LEU A 12 2.42 3.36 10.04
C LEU A 12 2.84 3.97 11.36
N SER A 13 3.55 5.10 11.28
CA SER A 13 3.85 5.94 12.44
C SER A 13 2.61 6.72 12.86
N LYS A 14 2.70 7.42 14.01
CA LYS A 14 1.64 8.31 14.44
C LYS A 14 1.38 9.42 13.42
N ASP A 15 2.45 9.98 12.86
CA ASP A 15 2.33 11.01 11.81
C ASP A 15 1.67 10.47 10.56
N ASP A 16 2.00 9.25 10.15
CA ASP A 16 1.38 8.60 9.00
C ASP A 16 -0.13 8.45 9.20
N LYS A 17 -0.52 7.99 10.39
CA LYS A 17 -1.93 7.82 10.73
C LYS A 17 -2.68 9.16 10.70
N ASN A 18 -2.04 10.22 11.17
CA ASN A 18 -2.61 11.57 11.12
C ASN A 18 -2.77 12.05 9.67
N LYS A 19 -1.77 11.83 8.82
CA LYS A 19 -1.83 12.21 7.39
C LYS A 19 -2.93 11.46 6.65
N LEU A 20 -3.13 10.20 6.97
CA LEU A 20 -4.17 9.38 6.35
C LEU A 20 -5.57 9.73 6.88
N GLY A 21 -5.66 10.23 8.10
CA GLY A 21 -6.94 10.50 8.75
C GLY A 21 -7.48 9.32 9.54
N ILE A 22 -6.58 8.41 9.99
CA ILE A 22 -6.98 7.26 10.79
C ILE A 22 -7.28 7.71 12.21
N THR A 23 -8.49 7.41 12.67
CA THR A 23 -8.95 7.74 14.02
C THR A 23 -9.00 6.55 14.95
N ASP A 24 -9.20 5.37 14.38
CA ASP A 24 -9.32 4.11 15.09
C ASP A 24 -8.27 3.13 14.54
N ASN A 25 -7.49 2.50 15.40
CA ASN A 25 -6.37 1.66 14.97
C ASN A 25 -6.81 0.24 14.61
N THR A 26 -7.92 0.11 13.88
CA THR A 26 -8.42 -1.17 13.41
C THR A 26 -8.12 -1.35 11.92
N ILE A 27 -8.10 -2.61 11.46
CA ILE A 27 -7.91 -2.89 10.03
C ILE A 27 -9.07 -2.35 9.20
N PRO A 28 -10.34 -2.53 9.58
CA PRO A 28 -11.45 -1.93 8.84
C PRO A 28 -11.34 -0.41 8.68
N ASP A 29 -10.92 0.29 9.73
CA ASP A 29 -10.73 1.75 9.66
C ASP A 29 -9.57 2.11 8.71
N LEU A 30 -8.49 1.35 8.74
CA LEU A 30 -7.36 1.54 7.82
C LEU A 30 -7.82 1.42 6.37
N ILE A 31 -8.55 0.35 6.04
CA ILE A 31 -9.03 0.12 4.68
C ILE A 31 -9.98 1.22 4.25
N LYS A 32 -10.94 1.58 5.10
CA LYS A 32 -11.89 2.65 4.83
C LYS A 32 -11.18 3.97 4.56
N THR A 33 -10.17 4.28 5.36
CA THR A 33 -9.39 5.51 5.22
C THR A 33 -8.61 5.53 3.92
N LEU A 34 -7.99 4.43 3.54
CA LEU A 34 -7.31 4.32 2.25
C LEU A 34 -8.29 4.48 1.09
N LYS A 35 -9.46 3.88 1.17
CA LYS A 35 -10.50 4.05 0.14
C LYS A 35 -10.94 5.51 0.02
N ASN A 36 -11.01 6.24 1.14
CA ASN A 36 -11.36 7.66 1.14
C ASN A 36 -10.26 8.53 0.52
N ASN A 37 -9.02 8.07 0.49
CA ASN A 37 -7.90 8.75 -0.14
C ASN A 37 -7.69 8.32 -1.60
N ASN A 38 -8.54 7.46 -2.13
CA ASN A 38 -8.42 6.97 -3.49
C ASN A 38 -8.47 8.11 -4.51
N THR A 39 -7.59 8.06 -5.51
CA THR A 39 -7.46 9.13 -6.50
C THR A 39 -6.86 8.58 -7.80
N LEU A 40 -7.16 9.26 -8.90
CA LEU A 40 -6.48 9.03 -10.18
C LEU A 40 -5.20 9.87 -10.31
N ASP A 41 -4.98 10.83 -9.42
CA ASP A 41 -3.80 11.69 -9.41
C ASP A 41 -2.68 11.02 -8.60
N ILE A 42 -1.95 10.14 -9.26
CA ILE A 42 -0.90 9.32 -8.68
C ILE A 42 0.47 9.74 -9.23
N ASN A 43 1.36 10.13 -8.32
CA ASN A 43 2.74 10.53 -8.64
C ASN A 43 3.74 9.50 -8.09
N VAL A 44 3.52 8.25 -8.41
CA VAL A 44 4.35 7.13 -7.97
C VAL A 44 4.87 6.39 -9.20
N LEU A 45 6.17 6.07 -9.20
CA LEU A 45 6.78 5.21 -10.22
C LEU A 45 6.76 3.78 -9.71
N TRP A 46 6.33 2.86 -10.57
CA TRP A 46 6.42 1.43 -10.33
C TRP A 46 7.57 0.87 -11.14
N GLN A 47 8.56 0.28 -10.46
CA GLN A 47 9.77 -0.23 -11.11
C GLN A 47 10.41 0.82 -12.04
N ASN A 48 10.47 2.07 -11.55
CA ASN A 48 11.02 3.23 -12.26
C ASN A 48 10.26 3.64 -13.51
N LYS A 49 9.01 3.20 -13.66
CA LYS A 49 8.16 3.54 -14.81
C LYS A 49 6.91 4.27 -14.34
N THR A 50 6.50 5.26 -15.13
CA THR A 50 5.21 5.93 -14.93
C THR A 50 4.07 4.96 -15.21
N LEU A 51 3.04 4.99 -14.37
CA LEU A 51 1.85 4.18 -14.57
C LEU A 51 1.08 4.66 -15.81
N THR A 52 0.61 3.72 -16.62
CA THR A 52 -0.24 4.04 -17.77
C THR A 52 -1.63 4.45 -17.29
N LYS A 53 -2.39 5.11 -18.18
CA LYS A 53 -3.78 5.47 -17.88
C LYS A 53 -4.61 4.23 -17.55
N LYS A 54 -4.40 3.15 -18.27
CA LYS A 54 -5.09 1.88 -18.02
C LYS A 54 -4.79 1.36 -16.61
N GLU A 55 -3.53 1.38 -16.21
CA GLU A 55 -3.11 0.95 -14.86
C GLU A 55 -3.72 1.84 -13.79
N LEU A 56 -3.73 3.15 -13.99
CA LEU A 56 -4.34 4.09 -13.06
C LEU A 56 -5.85 3.82 -12.89
N ASP A 57 -6.56 3.60 -13.99
CA ASP A 57 -7.99 3.31 -13.97
C ASP A 57 -8.28 1.97 -13.28
N GLU A 58 -7.50 0.94 -13.58
CA GLU A 58 -7.66 -0.37 -12.96
C GLU A 58 -7.41 -0.33 -11.45
N ASN A 59 -6.36 0.37 -11.04
CA ASN A 59 -6.02 0.51 -9.62
C ASN A 59 -7.10 1.29 -8.87
N PHE A 60 -7.58 2.38 -9.47
CA PHE A 60 -8.66 3.18 -8.88
C PHE A 60 -9.91 2.34 -8.66
N THR A 61 -10.30 1.57 -9.68
CA THR A 61 -11.48 0.70 -9.62
C THR A 61 -11.31 -0.41 -8.58
N HIS A 62 -10.12 -1.02 -8.52
CA HIS A 62 -9.82 -2.06 -7.55
C HIS A 62 -10.01 -1.55 -6.10
N ILE A 63 -9.45 -0.38 -5.81
CA ILE A 63 -9.55 0.22 -4.48
C ILE A 63 -10.99 0.61 -4.17
N ARG A 64 -11.67 1.27 -5.11
CA ARG A 64 -13.08 1.68 -4.95
C ARG A 64 -13.99 0.52 -4.63
N ASP A 65 -13.81 -0.59 -5.35
CA ASP A 65 -14.71 -1.75 -5.26
C ASP A 65 -14.28 -2.77 -4.20
N TYR A 66 -13.12 -2.58 -3.56
CA TYR A 66 -12.64 -3.50 -2.55
C TYR A 66 -13.58 -3.52 -1.34
N PRO A 67 -14.18 -4.69 -1.00
CA PRO A 67 -15.07 -4.77 0.16
C PRO A 67 -14.25 -4.74 1.45
N ILE A 68 -14.60 -3.85 2.37
CA ILE A 68 -13.84 -3.68 3.62
C ILE A 68 -13.73 -4.98 4.40
N ASP A 69 -14.81 -5.77 4.46
CA ASP A 69 -14.82 -7.04 5.21
C ASP A 69 -14.00 -8.15 4.57
N SER A 70 -13.53 -7.97 3.33
CA SER A 70 -12.73 -8.97 2.62
C SER A 70 -11.37 -9.22 3.28
N TYR A 71 -10.90 -8.32 4.13
CA TYR A 71 -9.61 -8.49 4.79
C TYR A 71 -9.54 -9.80 5.60
N LYS A 72 -10.66 -10.29 6.08
CA LYS A 72 -10.77 -11.55 6.84
C LYS A 72 -10.38 -12.77 6.02
N ASN A 73 -10.57 -12.69 4.71
CA ASN A 73 -10.25 -13.77 3.76
C ASN A 73 -8.82 -13.67 3.22
N GLY A 74 -8.05 -12.69 3.70
CA GLY A 74 -6.72 -12.41 3.21
C GLY A 74 -6.71 -11.51 1.98
N TYR A 75 -5.54 -11.04 1.62
CA TYR A 75 -5.31 -10.21 0.45
C TYR A 75 -4.00 -10.63 -0.18
N LEU A 76 -4.03 -10.96 -1.47
CA LEU A 76 -2.83 -11.30 -2.22
C LEU A 76 -2.23 -10.05 -2.83
N CYS A 77 -1.03 -9.69 -2.36
CA CYS A 77 -0.30 -8.55 -2.88
C CYS A 77 0.24 -8.86 -4.28
N SER A 78 -0.08 -8.02 -5.24
CA SER A 78 0.41 -8.15 -6.62
C SER A 78 1.74 -7.41 -6.81
N THR A 79 2.37 -7.61 -7.97
CA THR A 79 3.62 -6.92 -8.30
C THR A 79 3.42 -5.42 -8.51
N CYS A 80 2.23 -5.01 -8.95
CA CYS A 80 1.86 -3.60 -9.07
C CYS A 80 0.62 -3.40 -8.20
N ASP A 81 0.84 -3.33 -6.89
CA ASP A 81 -0.27 -3.36 -5.93
C ASP A 81 -0.94 -1.99 -5.78
N PRO A 82 -2.26 -1.90 -6.01
CA PRO A 82 -2.97 -0.63 -5.93
C PRO A 82 -2.88 0.04 -4.56
N PHE A 83 -2.98 -0.73 -3.48
CA PHE A 83 -2.93 -0.16 -2.13
C PHE A 83 -1.54 0.31 -1.74
N LEU A 84 -0.48 -0.39 -2.18
CA LEU A 84 0.89 0.07 -1.94
C LEU A 84 1.18 1.36 -2.70
N ILE A 85 0.70 1.46 -3.94
CA ILE A 85 0.83 2.68 -4.73
C ILE A 85 0.10 3.84 -4.06
N LEU A 86 -1.13 3.62 -3.61
CA LEU A 86 -1.92 4.65 -2.93
C LEU A 86 -1.24 5.11 -1.64
N LEU A 87 -0.69 4.18 -0.88
CA LEU A 87 0.02 4.49 0.36
C LEU A 87 1.23 5.39 0.08
N CYS A 88 2.04 5.04 -0.92
CA CYS A 88 3.18 5.87 -1.34
C CYS A 88 2.73 7.27 -1.76
N ASN A 89 1.67 7.35 -2.54
CA ASN A 89 1.17 8.62 -3.06
C ASN A 89 0.64 9.52 -1.93
N THR A 90 -0.11 8.94 -1.00
CA THR A 90 -0.74 9.70 0.07
C THR A 90 0.27 10.16 1.11
N LEU A 91 1.21 9.31 1.47
CA LEU A 91 2.22 9.60 2.50
C LEU A 91 3.49 10.25 1.94
N ASN A 92 3.66 10.27 0.62
CA ASN A 92 4.88 10.69 -0.05
C ASN A 92 6.10 9.91 0.48
N VAL A 93 6.03 8.60 0.36
CA VAL A 93 7.09 7.68 0.75
C VAL A 93 7.35 6.69 -0.37
N ASN A 94 8.52 6.03 -0.29
CA ASN A 94 8.84 4.93 -1.19
C ASN A 94 8.52 3.62 -0.48
N ILE A 95 8.23 2.57 -1.27
CA ILE A 95 8.10 1.21 -0.76
C ILE A 95 9.07 0.31 -1.53
N LYS A 96 9.81 -0.49 -0.78
CA LYS A 96 10.62 -1.59 -1.30
C LYS A 96 9.98 -2.88 -0.84
N HIS A 97 9.41 -3.63 -1.76
CA HIS A 97 8.73 -4.88 -1.47
C HIS A 97 9.60 -6.05 -1.94
N GLU A 98 10.11 -6.83 -1.01
CA GLU A 98 10.91 -8.03 -1.30
C GLU A 98 9.98 -9.25 -1.31
N TYR A 99 9.81 -9.85 -2.48
CA TYR A 99 8.97 -11.05 -2.66
C TYR A 99 9.82 -12.19 -3.20
N LEU A 100 10.04 -13.20 -2.36
CA LEU A 100 10.82 -14.42 -2.72
C LEU A 100 12.16 -14.07 -3.39
N GLY A 101 12.87 -13.06 -2.85
CA GLY A 101 14.15 -12.63 -3.39
C GLY A 101 14.06 -11.61 -4.52
N ASN A 102 12.88 -11.34 -5.05
CA ASN A 102 12.66 -10.30 -6.06
C ASN A 102 12.32 -8.98 -5.37
N ILE A 103 12.87 -7.89 -5.89
CA ILE A 103 12.63 -6.56 -5.33
C ILE A 103 11.70 -5.79 -6.25
N ILE A 104 10.59 -5.30 -5.68
CA ILE A 104 9.61 -4.48 -6.37
C ILE A 104 9.65 -3.08 -5.75
N LEU A 105 9.94 -2.07 -6.58
CA LEU A 105 10.11 -0.70 -6.12
C LEU A 105 8.91 0.15 -6.47
N TYR A 106 8.42 0.90 -5.47
CA TYR A 106 7.41 1.94 -5.62
C TYR A 106 8.08 3.24 -5.17
N SER A 107 8.26 4.19 -6.07
CA SER A 107 9.11 5.35 -5.82
C SER A 107 8.38 6.67 -5.97
N THR A 108 8.67 7.58 -5.06
CA THR A 108 8.27 8.98 -5.12
C THR A 108 9.54 9.84 -5.11
N GLU A 109 9.39 11.14 -4.97
CA GLU A 109 10.55 12.03 -4.78
C GLU A 109 11.09 12.02 -3.35
N SER A 110 10.44 11.26 -2.47
CA SER A 110 10.83 11.16 -1.05
C SER A 110 12.13 10.39 -0.87
N VAL A 111 12.83 10.67 0.23
CA VAL A 111 13.98 9.87 0.69
C VAL A 111 13.58 8.79 1.69
N ASN A 112 12.34 8.80 2.16
CA ASN A 112 11.85 7.83 3.15
C ASN A 112 11.36 6.56 2.44
N THR A 113 11.89 5.41 2.85
CA THR A 113 11.53 4.12 2.25
C THR A 113 11.04 3.16 3.32
N TYR A 114 9.88 2.56 3.08
CA TYR A 114 9.32 1.50 3.91
C TYR A 114 9.62 0.16 3.25
N ILE A 115 10.14 -0.78 4.02
CA ILE A 115 10.53 -2.09 3.50
C ILE A 115 9.58 -3.15 4.01
N PHE A 116 8.95 -3.86 3.07
CA PHE A 116 8.09 -5.01 3.35
C PHE A 116 8.71 -6.25 2.73
N LYS A 117 8.50 -7.37 3.37
CA LYS A 117 8.93 -8.68 2.87
C LYS A 117 7.72 -9.61 2.81
N SER A 118 7.62 -10.37 1.74
CA SER A 118 6.55 -11.34 1.60
C SER A 118 7.04 -12.62 0.95
N ASN A 119 6.27 -13.67 1.20
CA ASN A 119 6.36 -14.93 0.51
C ASN A 119 4.93 -15.38 0.19
N ARG A 120 4.74 -16.62 -0.24
CA ARG A 120 3.44 -17.12 -0.68
C ARG A 120 2.33 -17.04 0.37
N GLY A 121 2.67 -16.99 1.65
CA GLY A 121 1.68 -17.01 2.73
C GLY A 121 1.73 -15.83 3.68
N HIS A 122 2.76 -14.99 3.59
CA HIS A 122 2.99 -13.93 4.58
C HIS A 122 3.46 -12.64 3.94
N PHE A 123 2.99 -11.53 4.51
CA PHE A 123 3.44 -10.19 4.19
C PHE A 123 3.76 -9.51 5.52
N THR A 124 4.99 -9.06 5.68
CA THR A 124 5.43 -8.43 6.94
C THR A 124 6.13 -7.11 6.67
N TYR A 125 5.92 -6.16 7.57
CA TYR A 125 6.71 -4.95 7.64
C TYR A 125 8.08 -5.28 8.20
N HIS A 126 9.15 -4.85 7.51
CA HIS A 126 10.50 -5.15 7.96
C HIS A 126 11.13 -3.94 8.66
N THR A 127 11.25 -2.81 7.96
CA THR A 127 11.89 -1.62 8.53
C THR A 127 11.67 -0.39 7.63
N LYS A 128 12.13 0.76 8.13
CA LYS A 128 12.24 2.01 7.36
C LYS A 128 13.69 2.35 7.14
N MET A 129 13.99 2.90 6.01
CA MET A 129 15.30 3.43 5.70
C MET A 129 15.27 4.95 5.67
#